data_d7e40935bf90884500981b2219dae387
#
_entry.id   d7e40935bf90884500981b2219dae387
#
_cell.length_a   1.000
_cell.length_b   1.000
_cell.length_c   1.000
_cell.angle_alpha   90.00
_cell.angle_beta   90.00
_cell.angle_gamma   90.00
#
_symmetry.space_group_name_H-M   'P 1'
#
loop_
_entity.id
_entity.type
_entity.pdbx_description
1 polymer ?
#
loop_
_entity_poly.entity_id
_entity_poly.type
_entity_poly.pdbx_seq_one_letter_code
_entity_poly.pdbx_strand_id
1 'polypeptide(L)'
;KILILTDPLCTLDVREKIFRDVIKMYEKEGSIFIKPHPRDELDYRKLFPEYPQFDATVPMEMLNFFPGLKFKKVVGVLTEVKGLPFAEEAVRLGPDFMDAYEDPLIHRQNEQI
;
A
#
# COMPACT_ATOMS: atom_id res chain seq x y z
N LYS A 1 -5.43 12.23 -6.31
CA LYS A 1 -5.33 10.76 -6.38
C LYS A 1 -4.30 10.24 -5.39
N ILE A 2 -4.69 9.22 -4.64
CA ILE A 2 -3.84 8.60 -3.62
C ILE A 2 -3.70 7.13 -3.96
N LEU A 3 -2.48 6.66 -4.14
CA LEU A 3 -2.20 5.26 -4.43
C LEU A 3 -1.74 4.56 -3.15
N ILE A 4 -2.44 3.50 -2.77
CA ILE A 4 -2.06 2.67 -1.64
C ILE A 4 -1.41 1.40 -2.17
N LEU A 5 -0.17 1.17 -1.75
CA LEU A 5 0.59 -0.03 -2.09
C LEU A 5 0.40 -1.04 -0.97
N THR A 6 -0.03 -2.25 -1.30
CA THR A 6 -0.15 -3.28 -0.28
C THR A 6 1.14 -4.07 -0.13
N ASP A 7 1.29 -4.68 1.03
CA ASP A 7 2.41 -5.57 1.36
C ASP A 7 1.87 -6.88 1.92
N PRO A 8 2.52 -8.02 1.69
CA PRO A 8 2.09 -9.28 2.26
C PRO A 8 2.46 -9.39 3.75
N LEU A 9 1.83 -8.54 4.56
CA LEU A 9 2.11 -8.39 5.99
C LEU A 9 1.17 -9.23 6.85
N CYS A 10 1.68 -9.78 7.92
CA CYS A 10 0.88 -10.46 8.95
C CYS A 10 0.01 -11.59 8.40
N THR A 11 -1.03 -11.98 9.16
CA THR A 11 -2.07 -12.89 8.69
C THR A 11 -3.05 -12.15 7.79
N LEU A 12 -3.87 -12.89 7.05
CA LEU A 12 -4.81 -12.28 6.11
C LEU A 12 -5.83 -11.37 6.81
N ASP A 13 -6.34 -11.79 7.96
CA ASP A 13 -7.32 -10.98 8.72
C ASP A 13 -6.72 -9.68 9.22
N VAL A 14 -5.49 -9.73 9.74
CA VAL A 14 -4.79 -8.53 10.22
C VAL A 14 -4.43 -7.63 9.06
N ARG A 15 -4.01 -8.20 7.95
CA ARG A 15 -3.69 -7.46 6.73
C ARG A 15 -4.89 -6.69 6.21
N GLU A 16 -6.07 -7.33 6.17
CA GLU A 16 -7.30 -6.67 5.78
C GLU A 16 -7.57 -5.46 6.68
N LYS A 17 -7.43 -5.63 7.99
CA LYS A 17 -7.64 -4.54 8.94
C LYS A 17 -6.66 -3.39 8.72
N ILE A 18 -5.39 -3.71 8.50
CA ILE A 18 -4.34 -2.72 8.25
C ILE A 18 -4.72 -1.84 7.05
N PHE A 19 -5.05 -2.45 5.92
CA PHE A 19 -5.32 -1.67 4.72
C PHE A 19 -6.69 -1.00 4.75
N ARG A 20 -7.66 -1.56 5.45
CA ARG A 20 -8.93 -0.86 5.71
C ARG A 20 -8.68 0.43 6.49
N ASP A 21 -7.83 0.37 7.51
CA ASP A 21 -7.49 1.55 8.31
C ASP A 21 -6.66 2.56 7.50
N VAL A 22 -5.73 2.09 6.68
CA VAL A 22 -4.94 2.97 5.79
C VAL A 22 -5.86 3.72 4.83
N ILE A 23 -6.82 3.03 4.22
CA ILE A 23 -7.79 3.67 3.33
C ILE A 23 -8.56 4.76 4.06
N LYS A 24 -9.03 4.47 5.28
CA LYS A 24 -9.77 5.46 6.08
C LYS A 24 -8.93 6.68 6.42
N MET A 25 -7.63 6.51 6.62
CA MET A 25 -6.73 7.62 6.91
C MET A 25 -6.66 8.62 5.76
N TYR A 26 -6.78 8.15 4.53
CA TYR A 26 -6.53 8.96 3.34
C TYR A 26 -7.76 9.23 2.48
N GLU A 27 -8.89 8.58 2.73
CA GLU A 27 -10.07 8.71 1.86
C GLU A 27 -10.61 10.13 1.76
N LYS A 28 -10.34 10.98 2.76
CA LYS A 28 -10.76 12.38 2.76
C LYS A 28 -9.80 13.29 2.02
N GLU A 29 -8.58 12.83 1.73
CA GLU A 29 -7.57 13.62 1.05
C GLU A 29 -7.68 13.53 -0.47
N GLY A 30 -8.34 12.51 -0.99
CA GLY A 30 -8.49 12.34 -2.42
C GLY A 30 -9.05 10.97 -2.80
N SER A 31 -9.12 10.71 -4.09
CA SER A 31 -9.59 9.43 -4.62
C SER A 31 -8.56 8.34 -4.35
N ILE A 32 -9.02 7.21 -3.82
CA ILE A 32 -8.16 6.08 -3.45
C ILE A 32 -8.02 5.11 -4.61
N PHE A 33 -6.79 4.73 -4.91
CA PHE A 33 -6.42 3.66 -5.84
C PHE A 33 -5.59 2.64 -5.09
N ILE A 34 -5.73 1.36 -5.40
CA ILE A 34 -5.02 0.28 -4.72
C ILE A 34 -4.15 -0.47 -5.71
N LYS A 35 -2.88 -0.67 -5.37
CA LYS A 35 -1.96 -1.51 -6.14
C LYS A 35 -1.51 -2.66 -5.25
N PRO A 36 -2.12 -3.86 -5.39
CA PRO A 36 -1.71 -5.02 -4.60
C PRO A 36 -0.30 -5.47 -4.96
N HIS A 37 0.42 -5.96 -3.95
CA HIS A 37 1.72 -6.58 -4.15
C HIS A 37 1.51 -7.91 -4.88
N PRO A 38 2.42 -8.31 -5.81
CA PRO A 38 2.28 -9.58 -6.55
C PRO A 38 2.18 -10.82 -5.68
N ARG A 39 2.74 -10.78 -4.47
CA ARG A 39 2.72 -11.89 -3.52
C ARG A 39 1.59 -11.81 -2.51
N ASP A 40 0.75 -10.78 -2.60
CA ASP A 40 -0.35 -10.60 -1.66
C ASP A 40 -1.51 -11.51 -2.05
N GLU A 41 -1.95 -12.35 -1.12
CA GLU A 41 -3.00 -13.34 -1.36
C GLU A 41 -4.41 -12.79 -1.11
N LEU A 42 -4.54 -11.60 -0.52
CA LEU A 42 -5.84 -10.99 -0.30
C LEU A 42 -6.46 -10.54 -1.61
N ASP A 43 -7.75 -10.77 -1.74
CA ASP A 43 -8.52 -10.29 -2.88
C ASP A 43 -9.09 -8.90 -2.58
N TYR A 44 -8.32 -7.87 -2.89
CA TYR A 44 -8.70 -6.49 -2.61
C TYR A 44 -9.90 -6.03 -3.45
N ARG A 45 -10.12 -6.62 -4.62
CA ARG A 45 -11.28 -6.29 -5.45
C ARG A 45 -12.57 -6.74 -4.80
N LYS A 46 -12.50 -7.85 -4.08
CA LYS A 46 -13.64 -8.38 -3.33
C LYS A 46 -13.89 -7.58 -2.06
N LEU A 47 -12.81 -7.21 -1.36
CA LEU A 47 -12.89 -6.51 -0.08
C LEU A 47 -13.23 -5.02 -0.24
N PHE A 48 -12.69 -4.39 -1.26
CA PHE A 48 -12.83 -2.95 -1.49
C PHE A 48 -13.26 -2.65 -2.92
N PRO A 49 -14.44 -3.15 -3.34
CA PRO A 49 -14.88 -3.02 -4.73
C PRO A 49 -15.14 -1.59 -5.17
N GLU A 50 -15.34 -0.67 -4.24
CA GLU A 50 -15.60 0.73 -4.53
C GLU A 50 -14.36 1.52 -4.98
N TYR A 51 -13.17 0.96 -4.80
CA TYR A 51 -11.92 1.64 -5.16
C TYR A 51 -11.29 1.04 -6.41
N PRO A 52 -10.84 1.89 -7.37
CA PRO A 52 -10.10 1.39 -8.53
C PRO A 52 -8.81 0.69 -8.12
N GLN A 53 -8.47 -0.39 -8.82
CA GLN A 53 -7.31 -1.20 -8.46
C GLN A 53 -6.50 -1.56 -9.69
N PHE A 54 -5.17 -1.58 -9.53
CA PHE A 54 -4.26 -2.10 -10.54
C PHE A 54 -4.11 -3.60 -10.36
N ASP A 55 -3.83 -4.30 -11.45
CA ASP A 55 -3.58 -5.74 -11.40
C ASP A 55 -2.32 -6.01 -10.56
N ALA A 56 -2.39 -7.00 -9.67
CA ALA A 56 -1.27 -7.35 -8.79
C ALA A 56 -0.04 -7.81 -9.58
N THR A 57 -0.23 -8.40 -10.76
CA THR A 57 0.88 -8.90 -11.58
C THR A 57 1.63 -7.80 -12.32
N VAL A 58 1.07 -6.59 -12.39
CA VAL A 58 1.75 -5.46 -13.04
C VAL A 58 2.82 -4.93 -12.11
N PRO A 59 4.11 -4.95 -12.50
CA PRO A 59 5.16 -4.37 -11.66
C PRO A 59 4.95 -2.87 -11.46
N MET A 60 5.33 -2.36 -10.28
CA MET A 60 5.17 -0.94 -9.99
C MET A 60 5.92 -0.07 -10.98
N GLU A 61 7.08 -0.51 -11.47
CA GLU A 61 7.88 0.22 -12.45
C GLU A 61 7.14 0.48 -13.75
N MET A 62 6.18 -0.37 -14.09
CA MET A 62 5.38 -0.18 -15.30
C MET A 62 4.50 1.06 -15.24
N LEU A 63 4.20 1.55 -14.05
CA LEU A 63 3.41 2.78 -13.91
C LEU A 63 4.15 4.00 -14.46
N ASN A 64 5.47 3.92 -14.58
CA ASN A 64 6.28 4.99 -15.16
C ASN A 64 6.01 5.20 -16.64
N PHE A 65 5.46 4.18 -17.31
CA PHE A 65 5.21 4.21 -18.75
C PHE A 65 3.80 4.71 -19.12
N PHE A 66 2.99 5.08 -18.13
CA PHE A 66 1.66 5.62 -18.38
C PHE A 66 1.71 7.15 -18.36
N PRO A 67 1.67 7.81 -19.55
CA PRO A 67 1.72 9.26 -19.62
C PRO A 67 0.56 9.91 -18.84
N GLY A 68 0.87 10.92 -18.07
CA GLY A 68 -0.14 11.64 -17.30
C GLY A 68 -0.59 10.95 -16.02
N LEU A 69 -0.06 9.77 -15.72
CA LEU A 69 -0.38 9.10 -14.47
C LEU A 69 0.43 9.75 -13.34
N LYS A 70 -0.26 10.48 -12.48
CA LYS A 70 0.35 11.09 -11.30
C LYS A 70 -0.55 10.95 -10.10
N PHE A 71 0.06 10.65 -8.97
CA PHE A 71 -0.63 10.56 -7.69
C PHE A 71 -0.13 11.66 -6.76
N LYS A 72 -1.05 12.29 -6.04
CA LYS A 72 -0.69 13.27 -5.02
C LYS A 72 0.15 12.62 -3.93
N LYS A 73 -0.25 11.41 -3.51
CA LYS A 73 0.50 10.61 -2.53
C LYS A 73 0.55 9.16 -2.98
N VAL A 74 1.67 8.52 -2.69
CA VAL A 74 1.80 7.07 -2.76
C VAL A 74 2.13 6.60 -1.34
N VAL A 75 1.30 5.73 -0.78
CA VAL A 75 1.39 5.30 0.60
C VAL A 75 1.76 3.82 0.66
N GLY A 76 2.84 3.50 1.35
CA GLY A 76 3.23 2.13 1.65
C GLY A 76 3.43 1.96 3.15
N VAL A 77 3.34 0.73 3.65
CA VAL A 77 3.57 0.45 5.07
C VAL A 77 5.06 0.19 5.32
N LEU A 78 5.58 -0.91 4.83
CA LEU A 78 7.02 -1.23 4.95
C LEU A 78 7.75 -1.15 3.61
N THR A 79 7.02 -1.07 2.50
CA THR A 79 7.61 -0.96 1.16
C THR A 79 8.31 0.38 0.98
N GLU A 80 9.48 0.38 0.37
CA GLU A 80 10.18 1.60 0.01
C GLU A 80 9.45 2.32 -1.12
N VAL A 81 9.11 3.58 -0.89
CA VAL A 81 8.32 4.38 -1.84
C VAL A 81 9.05 5.63 -2.34
N LYS A 82 10.32 5.80 -2.00
CA LYS A 82 11.11 6.93 -2.47
C LYS A 82 11.46 6.81 -3.96
N GLY A 83 11.56 7.94 -4.62
CA GLY A 83 12.03 7.99 -6.00
C GLY A 83 11.03 7.54 -7.04
N LEU A 84 9.74 7.54 -6.71
CA LEU A 84 8.69 7.18 -7.67
C LEU A 84 8.30 8.41 -8.49
N PRO A 85 8.61 8.44 -9.81
CA PRO A 85 8.36 9.65 -10.61
C PRO A 85 6.88 9.98 -10.81
N PHE A 86 5.99 9.02 -10.61
CA PHE A 86 4.54 9.24 -10.70
C PHE A 86 3.91 9.74 -9.39
N ALA A 87 4.70 9.93 -8.34
CA ALA A 87 4.21 10.37 -7.03
C ALA A 87 4.72 11.76 -6.71
N GLU A 88 3.82 12.67 -6.33
CA GLU A 88 4.22 13.97 -5.83
C GLU A 88 4.78 13.88 -4.41
N GLU A 89 4.19 13.00 -3.60
CA GLU A 89 4.63 12.75 -2.24
C GLU A 89 4.63 11.25 -1.97
N ALA A 90 5.69 10.75 -1.34
CA ALA A 90 5.79 9.34 -0.95
C ALA A 90 5.73 9.24 0.56
N VAL A 91 4.83 8.39 1.07
CA VAL A 91 4.63 8.19 2.51
C VAL A 91 4.89 6.73 2.85
N ARG A 92 5.85 6.49 3.75
CA ARG A 92 6.10 5.16 4.30
C ARG A 92 5.69 5.21 5.76
N LEU A 93 4.65 4.44 6.11
CA LEU A 93 4.13 4.44 7.48
C LEU A 93 5.11 3.79 8.47
N GLY A 94 5.84 2.78 8.01
CA GLY A 94 6.94 2.21 8.75
C GLY A 94 6.58 1.28 9.89
N PRO A 95 7.59 0.79 10.62
CA PRO A 95 7.37 -0.18 11.69
C PRO A 95 6.57 0.38 12.88
N ASP A 96 6.63 1.69 13.13
CA ASP A 96 5.85 2.28 14.22
C ASP A 96 4.35 2.12 14.00
N PHE A 97 3.91 2.25 12.77
CA PHE A 97 2.51 2.02 12.43
C PHE A 97 2.12 0.56 12.67
N MET A 98 3.03 -0.38 12.38
CA MET A 98 2.80 -1.80 12.54
C MET A 98 2.73 -2.24 14.00
N ASP A 99 3.28 -1.46 14.93
CA ASP A 99 3.27 -1.80 16.35
C ASP A 99 1.85 -1.96 16.91
N ALA A 100 0.86 -1.34 16.28
CA ALA A 100 -0.54 -1.46 16.68
C ALA A 100 -1.18 -2.77 16.24
N TYR A 101 -0.57 -3.51 15.31
CA TYR A 101 -1.17 -4.70 14.69
C TYR A 101 -0.40 -5.98 14.94
N GLU A 102 0.88 -5.90 15.24
CA GLU A 102 1.75 -7.06 15.38
C GLU A 102 2.81 -6.78 16.46
N ASP A 103 3.32 -7.86 17.08
CA ASP A 103 4.41 -7.73 18.05
C ASP A 103 5.62 -7.05 17.38
N PRO A 104 6.14 -5.96 17.96
CA PRO A 104 7.29 -5.25 17.40
C PRO A 104 8.50 -6.13 17.12
N LEU A 105 8.73 -7.16 17.93
CA LEU A 105 9.86 -8.07 17.71
C LEU A 105 9.77 -8.81 16.39
N ILE A 106 8.56 -9.11 15.94
CA ILE A 106 8.35 -9.89 14.72
C ILE A 106 8.61 -9.02 13.47
N HIS A 107 7.90 -7.91 13.33
CA HIS A 107 8.03 -7.12 12.10
C HIS A 107 9.33 -6.31 12.02
N ARG A 108 9.89 -5.91 13.15
CA ARG A 108 11.17 -5.19 13.15
C ARG A 108 12.34 -6.10 12.80
N GLN A 109 12.28 -7.37 13.16
CA GLN A 109 13.28 -8.35 12.71
C GLN A 109 13.23 -8.51 11.19
N ASN A 110 12.04 -8.61 10.63
CA ASN A 110 11.85 -8.75 9.19
C ASN A 110 12.36 -7.52 8.43
N GLU A 111 12.23 -6.34 9.01
CA GLU A 111 12.69 -5.12 8.39
C GLU A 111 14.22 -5.01 8.35
N GLN A 112 14.90 -5.59 9.32
CA GLN A 112 16.37 -5.56 9.40
C GLN A 112 17.05 -6.53 8.43
N ILE A 113 16.33 -7.44 7.84
CA ILE A 113 16.80 -8.34 6.82
C ILE A 113 16.66 -7.68 5.44
#